data_b495c514ff04d9af3f14343fa57e8047
#
_entry.id   b495c514ff04d9af3f14343fa57e8047
#
_cell.length_a   1.000
_cell.length_b   1.000
_cell.length_c   1.000
_cell.angle_alpha   90.00
_cell.angle_beta   90.00
_cell.angle_gamma   90.00
#
_symmetry.space_group_name_H-M   'P 1'
#
loop_
_entity.id
_entity.type
_entity.pdbx_description
1 polymer ?
#
loop_
_entity_poly.entity_id
_entity_poly.type
_entity_poly.pdbx_seq_one_letter_code
_entity_poly.pdbx_strand_id
1 'polypeptide(L)'
;MNRHLYDEEALMKDYPLAARTAHPEGTVIPVGSAAIGGENLTLIAGPCAVESREQLFATAAAVKVAGATILRGGTYKPRTSPYAFAGLGEEGLRLLAEAGREFQLPTVSEITDAALLPQFEEIDILQVGARNMQNYTLLQALGRQSKPILLKRGLAATYEEWLASAEYILREGNPHVILCERGIRSYQSGTRATLDLAAIPVMQGLTHLPVLVDPSHASGTAGWIPALGRAAIAAGAGGLMVEVHTNPAQALSDGEQALLPQDFARLAADAHKIWGLLHP
;
A
#
# COMPACT_ATOMS: atom_id res chain seq x y z
N MET A 1 -1.75 18.73 -30.89
CA MET A 1 -1.65 17.42 -31.56
C MET A 1 -1.38 16.39 -30.46
N ASN A 2 -2.44 16.06 -29.70
CA ASN A 2 -2.42 15.05 -28.64
C ASN A 2 -2.53 13.67 -29.28
N ARG A 3 -1.40 13.01 -29.53
CA ARG A 3 -1.42 11.55 -29.63
C ARG A 3 -1.56 11.06 -28.18
N HIS A 4 -2.73 10.51 -27.84
CA HIS A 4 -2.88 9.71 -26.65
C HIS A 4 -1.79 8.64 -26.71
N LEU A 5 -0.89 8.64 -25.75
CA LEU A 5 0.21 7.64 -25.63
C LEU A 5 -0.32 6.22 -25.45
N TYR A 6 -1.62 6.10 -25.18
CA TYR A 6 -2.37 4.87 -25.01
C TYR A 6 -3.61 4.92 -25.88
N ASP A 7 -3.89 3.82 -26.56
CA ASP A 7 -5.12 3.62 -27.30
C ASP A 7 -6.24 3.30 -26.28
N GLU A 8 -7.09 4.29 -25.97
CA GLU A 8 -8.18 4.15 -25.00
C GLU A 8 -9.14 3.01 -25.36
N GLU A 9 -9.38 2.74 -26.65
CA GLU A 9 -10.23 1.63 -27.07
C GLU A 9 -9.57 0.27 -26.78
N ALA A 10 -8.24 0.14 -26.95
CA ALA A 10 -7.50 -1.07 -26.60
C ALA A 10 -7.49 -1.30 -25.08
N LEU A 11 -7.28 -0.23 -24.31
CA LEU A 11 -7.27 -0.28 -22.83
C LEU A 11 -8.63 -0.72 -22.26
N MET A 12 -9.74 -0.19 -22.81
CA MET A 12 -11.10 -0.56 -22.36
C MET A 12 -11.46 -2.01 -22.66
N LYS A 13 -10.74 -2.69 -23.58
CA LYS A 13 -11.00 -4.08 -23.93
C LYS A 13 -10.45 -5.06 -22.90
N ASP A 14 -9.30 -4.74 -22.30
CA ASP A 14 -8.57 -5.68 -21.45
C ASP A 14 -8.86 -5.49 -19.93
N TYR A 15 -9.33 -4.30 -19.50
CA TYR A 15 -9.68 -4.02 -18.10
C TYR A 15 -10.85 -3.01 -17.97
N PRO A 16 -12.04 -3.37 -18.50
CA PRO A 16 -13.19 -2.46 -18.57
C PRO A 16 -13.69 -2.00 -17.20
N LEU A 17 -13.57 -2.81 -16.14
CA LEU A 17 -14.02 -2.44 -14.81
C LEU A 17 -13.02 -1.52 -14.10
N ALA A 18 -11.71 -1.68 -14.33
CA ALA A 18 -10.68 -0.84 -13.73
C ALA A 18 -10.49 0.49 -14.49
N ALA A 19 -10.98 0.63 -15.72
CA ALA A 19 -10.78 1.81 -16.55
C ALA A 19 -11.43 3.07 -15.94
N ARG A 20 -10.81 4.23 -16.14
CA ARG A 20 -11.34 5.54 -15.69
C ARG A 20 -12.77 5.80 -16.14
N THR A 21 -13.12 5.31 -17.32
CA THR A 21 -14.45 5.46 -17.91
C THR A 21 -15.56 4.72 -17.17
N ALA A 22 -15.22 3.69 -16.37
CA ALA A 22 -16.19 2.97 -15.54
C ALA A 22 -16.74 3.84 -14.39
N HIS A 23 -15.86 4.69 -13.80
CA HIS A 23 -16.21 5.62 -12.73
C HIS A 23 -15.45 6.94 -12.91
N PRO A 24 -15.90 7.86 -13.78
CA PRO A 24 -15.19 9.10 -14.10
C PRO A 24 -14.88 9.99 -12.89
N GLU A 25 -15.74 9.96 -11.86
CA GLU A 25 -15.59 10.68 -10.59
C GLU A 25 -14.50 10.09 -9.68
N GLY A 26 -14.02 8.89 -9.98
CA GLY A 26 -13.08 8.16 -9.12
C GLY A 26 -13.75 7.35 -8.02
N THR A 27 -13.00 6.41 -7.44
CA THR A 27 -13.50 5.53 -6.38
C THR A 27 -13.03 6.01 -5.01
N VAL A 28 -13.96 6.08 -4.07
CA VAL A 28 -13.69 6.31 -2.64
C VAL A 28 -14.04 5.04 -1.88
N ILE A 29 -13.09 4.51 -1.13
CA ILE A 29 -13.21 3.25 -0.41
C ILE A 29 -13.30 3.53 1.10
N PRO A 30 -14.46 3.32 1.75
CA PRO A 30 -14.59 3.46 3.19
C PRO A 30 -13.88 2.29 3.90
N VAL A 31 -13.14 2.60 4.97
CA VAL A 31 -12.43 1.60 5.79
C VAL A 31 -12.52 2.03 7.26
N GLY A 32 -13.45 1.49 8.01
CA GLY A 32 -13.66 1.88 9.41
C GLY A 32 -13.90 3.39 9.55
N SER A 33 -13.02 4.08 10.27
CA SER A 33 -13.06 5.54 10.45
C SER A 33 -12.33 6.32 9.35
N ALA A 34 -11.69 5.64 8.40
CA ALA A 34 -10.94 6.23 7.29
C ALA A 34 -11.68 6.07 5.95
N ALA A 35 -11.25 6.86 4.96
CA ALA A 35 -11.63 6.68 3.57
C ALA A 35 -10.38 6.83 2.69
N ILE A 36 -10.26 6.01 1.66
CA ILE A 36 -9.13 6.00 0.72
C ILE A 36 -9.62 6.47 -0.63
N GLY A 37 -8.96 7.48 -1.20
CA GLY A 37 -9.38 8.13 -2.45
C GLY A 37 -10.20 9.40 -2.22
N GLY A 38 -10.60 10.04 -3.34
CA GLY A 38 -11.26 11.35 -3.30
C GLY A 38 -10.34 12.43 -2.72
N GLU A 39 -10.89 13.28 -1.87
CA GLU A 39 -10.19 14.41 -1.23
C GLU A 39 -9.43 14.01 0.06
N ASN A 40 -9.34 12.73 0.36
CA ASN A 40 -8.71 12.25 1.60
C ASN A 40 -7.24 11.89 1.38
N LEU A 41 -6.33 12.51 2.13
CA LEU A 41 -4.95 12.06 2.20
C LEU A 41 -4.85 10.82 3.08
N THR A 42 -4.43 9.71 2.50
CA THR A 42 -4.25 8.44 3.20
C THR A 42 -2.82 8.28 3.69
N LEU A 43 -2.61 8.08 4.99
CA LEU A 43 -1.31 7.80 5.60
C LEU A 43 -1.33 6.44 6.29
N ILE A 44 -0.79 5.42 5.61
CA ILE A 44 -0.64 4.07 6.14
C ILE A 44 0.75 3.95 6.78
N ALA A 45 0.81 3.70 8.09
CA ALA A 45 2.08 3.61 8.80
C ALA A 45 2.09 2.47 9.82
N GLY A 46 3.27 1.93 10.11
CA GLY A 46 3.48 0.86 11.06
C GLY A 46 4.68 -0.01 10.71
N PRO A 47 4.99 -1.06 11.47
CA PRO A 47 6.20 -1.83 11.26
C PRO A 47 6.15 -2.67 9.98
N CYS A 48 7.33 -3.06 9.48
CA CYS A 48 7.45 -4.04 8.41
C CYS A 48 6.84 -5.37 8.83
N ALA A 49 7.14 -5.81 10.04
CA ALA A 49 6.60 -7.02 10.64
C ALA A 49 6.07 -6.74 12.05
N VAL A 50 5.02 -7.46 12.44
CA VAL A 50 4.62 -7.59 13.84
C VAL A 50 5.60 -8.54 14.51
N GLU A 51 6.36 -8.06 15.49
CA GLU A 51 7.46 -8.79 16.12
C GLU A 51 7.13 -9.18 17.56
N SER A 52 6.43 -8.32 18.28
CA SER A 52 5.88 -8.55 19.61
C SER A 52 4.72 -7.59 19.88
N ARG A 53 3.98 -7.83 20.95
CA ARG A 53 2.94 -6.91 21.44
C ARG A 53 3.54 -5.53 21.75
N GLU A 54 4.62 -5.49 22.49
CA GLU A 54 5.29 -4.27 22.97
C GLU A 54 5.76 -3.41 21.78
N GLN A 55 6.41 -4.02 20.80
CA GLN A 55 6.90 -3.34 19.59
C GLN A 55 5.73 -2.76 18.78
N LEU A 56 4.68 -3.57 18.54
CA LEU A 56 3.54 -3.14 17.74
C LEU A 56 2.76 -2.01 18.42
N PHE A 57 2.44 -2.15 19.70
CA PHE A 57 1.64 -1.16 20.43
C PHE A 57 2.36 0.16 20.61
N ALA A 58 3.68 0.12 20.91
CA ALA A 58 4.50 1.33 20.95
C ALA A 58 4.54 2.04 19.59
N THR A 59 4.66 1.28 18.50
CA THR A 59 4.65 1.84 17.14
C THR A 59 3.27 2.39 16.78
N ALA A 60 2.19 1.66 17.07
CA ALA A 60 0.82 2.06 16.78
C ALA A 60 0.44 3.38 17.49
N ALA A 61 0.76 3.49 18.79
CA ALA A 61 0.57 4.73 19.55
C ALA A 61 1.29 5.91 18.91
N ALA A 62 2.56 5.71 18.55
CA ALA A 62 3.40 6.76 17.98
C ALA A 62 2.93 7.21 16.59
N VAL A 63 2.56 6.28 15.69
CA VAL A 63 2.07 6.63 14.35
C VAL A 63 0.69 7.26 14.39
N LYS A 64 -0.19 6.86 15.33
CA LYS A 64 -1.49 7.51 15.55
C LYS A 64 -1.33 8.98 15.88
N VAL A 65 -0.48 9.31 16.86
CA VAL A 65 -0.16 10.69 17.25
C VAL A 65 0.46 11.47 16.07
N ALA A 66 1.26 10.79 15.25
CA ALA A 66 1.89 11.39 14.07
C ALA A 66 0.95 11.59 12.87
N GLY A 67 -0.33 11.20 12.97
CA GLY A 67 -1.33 11.43 11.93
C GLY A 67 -1.54 10.27 10.96
N ALA A 68 -1.11 9.05 11.29
CA ALA A 68 -1.48 7.87 10.51
C ALA A 68 -3.01 7.67 10.54
N THR A 69 -3.57 7.34 9.38
CA THR A 69 -4.99 7.02 9.20
C THR A 69 -5.26 5.52 9.23
N ILE A 70 -4.25 4.70 8.92
CA ILE A 70 -4.32 3.24 8.87
C ILE A 70 -3.05 2.65 9.47
N LEU A 71 -3.17 1.60 10.28
CA LEU A 71 -2.05 0.86 10.85
C LEU A 71 -1.67 -0.32 9.94
N ARG A 72 -0.40 -0.39 9.54
CA ARG A 72 0.12 -1.58 8.85
C ARG A 72 0.93 -2.47 9.78
N GLY A 73 0.93 -3.77 9.50
CA GLY A 73 1.83 -4.74 10.14
C GLY A 73 1.84 -6.05 9.35
N GLY A 74 3.02 -6.49 8.91
CA GLY A 74 3.17 -7.80 8.24
C GLY A 74 3.20 -8.93 9.26
N THR A 75 2.38 -9.95 9.07
CA THR A 75 2.30 -11.11 9.99
C THR A 75 2.74 -12.41 9.33
N TYR A 76 2.61 -12.49 8.02
CA TYR A 76 3.17 -13.52 7.15
C TYR A 76 4.18 -12.85 6.21
N LYS A 77 5.44 -13.29 6.26
CA LYS A 77 6.51 -12.64 5.49
C LYS A 77 7.08 -13.61 4.45
N PRO A 78 6.80 -13.39 3.15
CA PRO A 78 7.47 -14.14 2.10
C PRO A 78 8.95 -13.75 2.07
N ARG A 79 9.83 -14.68 2.43
CA ARG A 79 11.28 -14.43 2.53
C ARG A 79 12.05 -15.17 1.47
N THR A 80 13.10 -14.53 0.94
CA THR A 80 14.05 -15.19 0.02
C THR A 80 14.89 -16.22 0.77
N SER A 81 15.28 -15.93 2.03
CA SER A 81 15.98 -16.88 2.88
C SER A 81 14.99 -17.61 3.80
N PRO A 82 15.00 -18.94 3.87
CA PRO A 82 14.14 -19.70 4.79
C PRO A 82 14.52 -19.52 6.26
N TYR A 83 15.70 -18.95 6.55
CA TYR A 83 16.18 -18.69 7.91
C TYR A 83 15.80 -17.28 8.43
N ALA A 84 15.26 -16.42 7.57
CA ALA A 84 14.81 -15.10 7.98
C ALA A 84 13.50 -15.17 8.77
N PHE A 85 13.25 -14.15 9.60
CA PHE A 85 12.01 -14.04 10.37
C PHE A 85 10.79 -14.10 9.44
N ALA A 86 9.96 -15.13 9.63
CA ALA A 86 8.81 -15.40 8.75
C ALA A 86 7.50 -14.71 9.19
N GLY A 87 7.54 -13.96 10.31
CA GLY A 87 6.36 -13.35 10.93
C GLY A 87 5.77 -14.22 12.05
N LEU A 88 4.83 -13.64 12.81
CA LEU A 88 4.13 -14.32 13.91
C LEU A 88 2.87 -15.07 13.45
N GLY A 89 2.54 -15.03 12.15
CA GLY A 89 1.36 -15.70 11.61
C GLY A 89 0.06 -15.21 12.25
N GLU A 90 -0.79 -16.14 12.65
CA GLU A 90 -2.10 -15.87 13.25
C GLU A 90 -2.02 -15.05 14.55
N GLU A 91 -1.02 -15.32 15.39
CA GLU A 91 -0.80 -14.51 16.60
C GLU A 91 -0.51 -13.05 16.25
N GLY A 92 0.29 -12.82 15.19
CA GLY A 92 0.55 -11.48 14.70
C GLY A 92 -0.72 -10.76 14.19
N LEU A 93 -1.62 -11.48 13.52
CA LEU A 93 -2.91 -10.94 13.07
C LEU A 93 -3.77 -10.53 14.26
N ARG A 94 -3.85 -11.38 15.27
CA ARG A 94 -4.59 -11.09 16.51
C ARG A 94 -4.04 -9.83 17.22
N LEU A 95 -2.73 -9.72 17.34
CA LEU A 95 -2.08 -8.53 17.92
C LEU A 95 -2.34 -7.27 17.08
N LEU A 96 -2.29 -7.37 15.75
CA LEU A 96 -2.55 -6.23 14.86
C LEU A 96 -3.99 -5.75 14.97
N ALA A 97 -4.96 -6.65 14.99
CA ALA A 97 -6.37 -6.32 15.18
C ALA A 97 -6.62 -5.68 16.56
N GLU A 98 -5.99 -6.19 17.61
CA GLU A 98 -6.07 -5.63 18.96
C GLU A 98 -5.51 -4.20 19.01
N ALA A 99 -4.32 -3.97 18.43
CA ALA A 99 -3.73 -2.64 18.33
C ALA A 99 -4.62 -1.69 17.50
N GLY A 100 -5.18 -2.17 16.39
CA GLY A 100 -6.13 -1.40 15.57
C GLY A 100 -7.33 -0.90 16.38
N ARG A 101 -7.93 -1.77 17.20
CA ARG A 101 -9.05 -1.42 18.08
C ARG A 101 -8.63 -0.41 19.16
N GLU A 102 -7.50 -0.66 19.84
CA GLU A 102 -7.04 0.20 20.94
C GLU A 102 -6.72 1.62 20.46
N PHE A 103 -6.04 1.75 19.32
CA PHE A 103 -5.66 3.05 18.78
C PHE A 103 -6.66 3.64 17.76
N GLN A 104 -7.79 2.96 17.54
CA GLN A 104 -8.82 3.38 16.58
C GLN A 104 -8.24 3.64 15.18
N LEU A 105 -7.44 2.71 14.70
CA LEU A 105 -6.85 2.69 13.37
C LEU A 105 -7.34 1.43 12.62
N PRO A 106 -7.97 1.57 11.45
CA PRO A 106 -8.13 0.44 10.55
C PRO A 106 -6.77 -0.21 10.27
N THR A 107 -6.79 -1.52 9.99
CA THR A 107 -5.58 -2.34 9.89
C THR A 107 -5.37 -2.85 8.47
N VAL A 108 -4.11 -2.98 8.05
CA VAL A 108 -3.71 -3.65 6.81
C VAL A 108 -2.59 -4.64 7.05
N SER A 109 -2.74 -5.85 6.52
CA SER A 109 -1.70 -6.90 6.55
C SER A 109 -1.63 -7.66 5.23
N GLU A 110 -0.41 -8.13 4.88
CA GLU A 110 -0.20 -8.90 3.66
C GLU A 110 -0.72 -10.33 3.81
N ILE A 111 -1.59 -10.74 2.87
CA ILE A 111 -2.02 -12.12 2.70
C ILE A 111 -1.24 -12.77 1.57
N THR A 112 -0.70 -13.96 1.82
CA THR A 112 0.19 -14.65 0.87
C THR A 112 -0.48 -15.86 0.20
N ASP A 113 -1.54 -16.39 0.79
CA ASP A 113 -2.28 -17.55 0.31
C ASP A 113 -3.77 -17.40 0.63
N ALA A 114 -4.64 -17.82 -0.28
CA ALA A 114 -6.08 -17.81 -0.10
C ALA A 114 -6.56 -18.71 1.07
N ALA A 115 -5.82 -19.79 1.38
CA ALA A 115 -6.10 -20.65 2.52
C ALA A 115 -6.03 -19.93 3.88
N LEU A 116 -5.32 -18.77 3.94
CA LEU A 116 -5.21 -17.97 5.14
C LEU A 116 -6.41 -17.03 5.37
N LEU A 117 -7.32 -16.88 4.41
CA LEU A 117 -8.46 -15.95 4.50
C LEU A 117 -9.25 -16.03 5.83
N PRO A 118 -9.54 -17.23 6.39
CA PRO A 118 -10.25 -17.31 7.66
C PRO A 118 -9.51 -16.65 8.83
N GLN A 119 -8.18 -16.58 8.79
CA GLN A 119 -7.37 -15.95 9.84
C GLN A 119 -7.37 -14.42 9.76
N PHE A 120 -7.73 -13.86 8.58
CA PHE A 120 -7.76 -12.42 8.34
C PHE A 120 -9.12 -11.78 8.65
N GLU A 121 -10.02 -12.47 9.33
CA GLU A 121 -11.39 -11.99 9.58
C GLU A 121 -11.41 -10.62 10.30
N GLU A 122 -10.50 -10.38 11.23
CA GLU A 122 -10.40 -9.12 11.99
C GLU A 122 -9.53 -8.04 11.35
N ILE A 123 -8.92 -8.29 10.17
CA ILE A 123 -8.11 -7.31 9.43
C ILE A 123 -8.98 -6.57 8.44
N ASP A 124 -8.86 -5.25 8.39
CA ASP A 124 -9.75 -4.40 7.59
C ASP A 124 -9.37 -4.38 6.09
N ILE A 125 -8.08 -4.37 5.76
CA ILE A 125 -7.57 -4.32 4.39
C ILE A 125 -6.62 -5.50 4.16
N LEU A 126 -6.84 -6.23 3.06
CA LEU A 126 -5.96 -7.33 2.65
C LEU A 126 -4.93 -6.79 1.64
N GLN A 127 -3.64 -6.87 1.97
CA GLN A 127 -2.59 -6.46 1.05
C GLN A 127 -2.12 -7.64 0.21
N VAL A 128 -2.03 -7.43 -1.11
CA VAL A 128 -1.32 -8.32 -2.04
C VAL A 128 0.08 -7.75 -2.27
N GLY A 129 1.10 -8.48 -1.86
CA GLY A 129 2.49 -8.08 -2.06
C GLY A 129 2.89 -8.10 -3.54
N ALA A 130 3.93 -7.33 -3.90
CA ALA A 130 4.40 -7.21 -5.27
C ALA A 130 4.77 -8.55 -5.94
N ARG A 131 5.23 -9.53 -5.17
CA ARG A 131 5.54 -10.88 -5.67
C ARG A 131 4.29 -11.70 -6.03
N ASN A 132 3.13 -11.33 -5.47
CA ASN A 132 1.85 -11.99 -5.67
C ASN A 132 0.90 -11.20 -6.60
N MET A 133 1.36 -10.10 -7.21
CA MET A 133 0.51 -9.30 -8.11
C MET A 133 -0.13 -10.14 -9.23
N GLN A 134 0.61 -11.10 -9.77
CA GLN A 134 0.15 -12.00 -10.84
C GLN A 134 -0.28 -13.38 -10.34
N ASN A 135 -0.51 -13.55 -9.04
CA ASN A 135 -1.12 -14.76 -8.49
C ASN A 135 -2.64 -14.69 -8.69
N TYR A 136 -3.09 -14.94 -9.91
CA TYR A 136 -4.49 -14.76 -10.31
C TYR A 136 -5.46 -15.61 -9.47
N THR A 137 -5.05 -16.80 -9.04
CA THR A 137 -5.86 -17.63 -8.13
C THR A 137 -6.09 -16.93 -6.79
N LEU A 138 -5.06 -16.31 -6.23
CA LEU A 138 -5.20 -15.49 -5.01
C LEU A 138 -6.09 -14.27 -5.28
N LEU A 139 -5.86 -13.53 -6.39
CA LEU A 139 -6.64 -12.34 -6.73
C LEU A 139 -8.13 -12.65 -6.86
N GLN A 140 -8.49 -13.75 -7.53
CA GLN A 140 -9.89 -14.19 -7.64
C GLN A 140 -10.49 -14.54 -6.27
N ALA A 141 -9.75 -15.23 -5.40
CA ALA A 141 -10.23 -15.56 -4.07
C ALA A 141 -10.47 -14.28 -3.24
N LEU A 142 -9.60 -13.28 -3.36
CA LEU A 142 -9.73 -11.98 -2.70
C LEU A 142 -10.86 -11.14 -3.31
N GLY A 143 -11.09 -11.25 -4.61
CA GLY A 143 -12.21 -10.60 -5.30
C GLY A 143 -13.59 -11.06 -4.84
N ARG A 144 -13.69 -12.22 -4.21
CA ARG A 144 -14.95 -12.74 -3.60
C ARG A 144 -15.16 -12.26 -2.17
N GLN A 145 -14.23 -11.47 -1.62
CA GLN A 145 -14.35 -10.87 -0.30
C GLN A 145 -14.97 -9.47 -0.41
N SER A 146 -15.54 -8.97 0.68
CA SER A 146 -16.03 -7.60 0.77
C SER A 146 -14.97 -6.60 1.25
N LYS A 147 -13.83 -7.11 1.74
CA LYS A 147 -12.75 -6.27 2.28
C LYS A 147 -11.98 -5.57 1.16
N PRO A 148 -11.54 -4.33 1.38
CA PRO A 148 -10.63 -3.64 0.46
C PRO A 148 -9.33 -4.42 0.23
N ILE A 149 -8.88 -4.41 -1.03
CA ILE A 149 -7.64 -5.06 -1.45
C ILE A 149 -6.62 -4.01 -1.85
N LEU A 150 -5.50 -3.94 -1.12
CA LEU A 150 -4.36 -3.11 -1.49
C LEU A 150 -3.42 -3.93 -2.38
N LEU A 151 -3.39 -3.62 -3.68
CA LEU A 151 -2.63 -4.32 -4.70
C LEU A 151 -1.32 -3.59 -4.99
N LYS A 152 -0.19 -4.13 -4.52
CA LYS A 152 1.12 -3.58 -4.83
C LYS A 152 1.58 -3.96 -6.23
N ARG A 153 2.13 -2.98 -6.96
CA ARG A 153 2.70 -3.19 -8.29
C ARG A 153 3.85 -4.19 -8.24
N GLY A 154 3.87 -5.11 -9.19
CA GLY A 154 4.97 -6.07 -9.39
C GLY A 154 6.27 -5.38 -9.77
N LEU A 155 7.40 -6.00 -9.40
CA LEU A 155 8.74 -5.40 -9.59
C LEU A 155 9.15 -5.14 -11.05
N ALA A 156 8.52 -5.81 -12.00
CA ALA A 156 8.77 -5.66 -13.44
C ALA A 156 7.45 -5.53 -14.23
N ALA A 157 6.36 -5.14 -13.55
CA ALA A 157 5.04 -5.05 -14.14
C ALA A 157 4.86 -3.72 -14.89
N THR A 158 4.25 -3.80 -16.08
CA THR A 158 3.75 -2.64 -16.81
C THR A 158 2.49 -2.10 -16.12
N TYR A 159 1.98 -0.95 -16.56
CA TYR A 159 0.72 -0.38 -16.06
C TYR A 159 -0.47 -1.26 -16.44
N GLU A 160 -0.46 -1.78 -17.67
CA GLU A 160 -1.49 -2.67 -18.20
C GLU A 160 -1.56 -3.99 -17.39
N GLU A 161 -0.41 -4.60 -17.10
CA GLU A 161 -0.36 -5.82 -16.27
C GLU A 161 -0.88 -5.56 -14.85
N TRP A 162 -0.61 -4.37 -14.30
CA TRP A 162 -1.10 -3.99 -12.98
C TRP A 162 -2.62 -3.76 -12.99
N LEU A 163 -3.16 -3.07 -14.01
CA LEU A 163 -4.60 -2.89 -14.19
C LEU A 163 -5.32 -4.21 -14.49
N ALA A 164 -4.75 -5.07 -15.34
CA ALA A 164 -5.28 -6.41 -15.57
C ALA A 164 -5.35 -7.24 -14.27
N SER A 165 -4.36 -7.10 -13.39
CA SER A 165 -4.40 -7.75 -12.08
C SER A 165 -5.50 -7.18 -11.17
N ALA A 166 -5.75 -5.88 -11.20
CA ALA A 166 -6.88 -5.26 -10.51
C ALA A 166 -8.23 -5.75 -11.09
N GLU A 167 -8.31 -5.89 -12.41
CA GLU A 167 -9.49 -6.41 -13.11
C GLU A 167 -9.90 -7.82 -12.63
N TYR A 168 -8.94 -8.69 -12.34
CA TYR A 168 -9.24 -10.02 -11.76
C TYR A 168 -9.99 -9.93 -10.44
N ILE A 169 -9.69 -8.93 -9.61
CA ILE A 169 -10.38 -8.71 -8.32
C ILE A 169 -11.77 -8.12 -8.57
N LEU A 170 -11.86 -7.07 -9.40
CA LEU A 170 -13.10 -6.38 -9.73
C LEU A 170 -14.13 -7.31 -10.38
N ARG A 171 -13.68 -8.19 -11.27
CA ARG A 171 -14.51 -9.14 -12.00
C ARG A 171 -15.20 -10.18 -11.09
N GLU A 172 -14.59 -10.52 -9.96
CA GLU A 172 -15.19 -11.42 -8.96
C GLU A 172 -16.21 -10.70 -8.07
N GLY A 173 -16.38 -9.36 -8.22
CA GLY A 173 -17.41 -8.56 -7.55
C GLY A 173 -16.92 -7.63 -6.45
N ASN A 174 -15.62 -7.57 -6.16
CA ASN A 174 -15.08 -6.63 -5.17
C ASN A 174 -14.66 -5.30 -5.81
N PRO A 175 -15.41 -4.18 -5.61
CA PRO A 175 -15.08 -2.89 -6.18
C PRO A 175 -13.99 -2.14 -5.41
N HIS A 176 -13.56 -2.63 -4.25
CA HIS A 176 -12.71 -1.93 -3.31
C HIS A 176 -11.22 -2.27 -3.54
N VAL A 177 -10.67 -1.86 -4.67
CA VAL A 177 -9.26 -2.08 -5.02
C VAL A 177 -8.47 -0.78 -4.89
N ILE A 178 -7.33 -0.85 -4.20
CA ILE A 178 -6.38 0.24 -3.98
C ILE A 178 -5.07 -0.13 -4.65
N LEU A 179 -4.58 0.70 -5.53
CA LEU A 179 -3.30 0.50 -6.18
C LEU A 179 -2.16 1.11 -5.34
N CYS A 180 -1.02 0.41 -5.25
CA CYS A 180 0.14 0.91 -4.50
C CYS A 180 1.43 0.73 -5.31
N GLU A 181 1.97 1.84 -5.83
CA GLU A 181 3.31 1.89 -6.42
C GLU A 181 4.36 1.69 -5.32
N ARG A 182 5.40 0.87 -5.60
CA ARG A 182 6.43 0.53 -4.60
C ARG A 182 7.85 0.43 -5.19
N GLY A 183 8.04 0.94 -6.38
CA GLY A 183 9.27 0.84 -7.14
C GLY A 183 9.35 -0.40 -8.02
N ILE A 184 9.99 -0.23 -9.16
CA ILE A 184 10.24 -1.26 -10.17
C ILE A 184 11.72 -1.58 -10.24
N ARG A 185 12.05 -2.78 -10.73
CA ARG A 185 13.42 -3.15 -11.07
C ARG A 185 13.91 -2.34 -12.26
N SER A 186 15.06 -1.75 -12.10
CA SER A 186 15.82 -1.13 -13.19
C SER A 186 17.27 -1.57 -13.10
N TYR A 187 18.11 -1.07 -13.99
CA TYR A 187 19.56 -1.29 -13.94
C TYR A 187 20.25 -0.42 -12.87
N GLN A 188 19.54 0.50 -12.23
CA GLN A 188 20.06 1.31 -11.13
C GLN A 188 20.14 0.50 -9.84
N SER A 189 21.26 0.67 -9.11
CA SER A 189 21.53 -0.04 -7.85
C SER A 189 21.65 0.89 -6.63
N GLY A 190 21.41 2.19 -6.83
CA GLY A 190 21.50 3.20 -5.74
C GLY A 190 20.31 3.15 -4.76
N THR A 191 19.20 2.52 -5.15
CA THR A 191 18.03 2.25 -4.33
C THR A 191 17.64 0.78 -4.46
N ARG A 192 16.83 0.28 -3.54
CA ARG A 192 16.31 -1.10 -3.60
C ARG A 192 15.47 -1.34 -4.86
N ALA A 193 14.70 -0.33 -5.28
CA ALA A 193 13.94 -0.30 -6.51
C ALA A 193 13.78 1.15 -6.95
N THR A 194 13.61 1.40 -8.25
CA THR A 194 13.37 2.74 -8.77
C THR A 194 11.90 3.11 -8.54
N LEU A 195 11.63 4.13 -7.72
CA LEU A 195 10.27 4.64 -7.53
C LEU A 195 9.80 5.32 -8.82
N ASP A 196 8.73 4.78 -9.41
CA ASP A 196 8.15 5.30 -10.64
C ASP A 196 7.09 6.38 -10.31
N LEU A 197 7.55 7.62 -10.14
CA LEU A 197 6.65 8.75 -9.87
C LEU A 197 5.74 9.06 -11.07
N ALA A 198 6.16 8.75 -12.29
CA ALA A 198 5.33 8.94 -13.48
C ALA A 198 4.10 8.00 -13.50
N ALA A 199 4.19 6.87 -12.80
CA ALA A 199 3.04 5.97 -12.63
C ALA A 199 1.82 6.69 -12.03
N ILE A 200 2.01 7.70 -11.17
CA ILE A 200 0.92 8.35 -10.45
C ILE A 200 -0.02 9.08 -11.43
N PRO A 201 0.41 10.12 -12.18
CA PRO A 201 -0.46 10.83 -13.11
C PRO A 201 -0.93 9.94 -14.26
N VAL A 202 -0.13 8.96 -14.71
CA VAL A 202 -0.53 8.02 -15.77
C VAL A 202 -1.68 7.15 -15.27
N MET A 203 -1.55 6.52 -14.10
CA MET A 203 -2.61 5.67 -13.54
C MET A 203 -3.89 6.47 -13.24
N GLN A 204 -3.77 7.71 -12.76
CA GLN A 204 -4.94 8.59 -12.58
C GLN A 204 -5.70 8.88 -13.87
N GLY A 205 -5.00 8.93 -15.01
CA GLY A 205 -5.62 9.03 -16.32
C GLY A 205 -6.28 7.72 -16.79
N LEU A 206 -5.72 6.58 -16.47
CA LEU A 206 -6.14 5.27 -16.95
C LEU A 206 -7.23 4.62 -16.09
N THR A 207 -7.23 4.85 -14.78
CA THR A 207 -8.13 4.17 -13.84
C THR A 207 -8.83 5.11 -12.86
N HIS A 208 -9.98 4.69 -12.38
CA HIS A 208 -10.73 5.34 -11.30
C HIS A 208 -10.26 4.91 -9.90
N LEU A 209 -9.41 3.88 -9.81
CA LEU A 209 -8.94 3.31 -8.55
C LEU A 209 -7.97 4.26 -7.84
N PRO A 210 -8.02 4.39 -6.51
CA PRO A 210 -7.07 5.21 -5.76
C PRO A 210 -5.64 4.66 -5.87
N VAL A 211 -4.67 5.57 -6.05
CA VAL A 211 -3.24 5.24 -6.20
C VAL A 211 -2.47 5.78 -5.02
N LEU A 212 -1.88 4.87 -4.23
CA LEU A 212 -0.97 5.16 -3.13
C LEU A 212 0.47 4.85 -3.52
N VAL A 213 1.43 5.31 -2.72
CA VAL A 213 2.85 5.08 -2.95
C VAL A 213 3.53 4.57 -1.68
N ASP A 214 4.37 3.55 -1.84
CA ASP A 214 5.24 2.99 -0.80
C ASP A 214 6.70 3.37 -1.07
N PRO A 215 7.18 4.49 -0.53
CA PRO A 215 8.56 4.92 -0.71
C PRO A 215 9.55 4.09 0.12
N SER A 216 9.11 3.40 1.18
CA SER A 216 9.96 2.56 2.01
C SER A 216 10.54 1.39 1.23
N HIS A 217 9.67 0.64 0.53
CA HIS A 217 10.11 -0.51 -0.27
C HIS A 217 10.79 -0.12 -1.58
N ALA A 218 10.57 1.09 -2.09
CA ALA A 218 11.31 1.60 -3.23
C ALA A 218 12.73 2.02 -2.82
N SER A 219 12.84 2.80 -1.77
CA SER A 219 14.10 3.35 -1.27
C SER A 219 15.05 2.26 -0.75
N GLY A 220 14.56 1.39 0.15
CA GLY A 220 15.39 0.46 0.92
C GLY A 220 16.22 1.13 2.02
N THR A 221 16.11 2.45 2.18
CA THR A 221 16.90 3.25 3.14
C THR A 221 16.03 4.37 3.71
N ALA A 222 15.96 4.46 5.04
CA ALA A 222 15.14 5.44 5.75
C ALA A 222 15.45 6.90 5.35
N GLY A 223 16.71 7.23 5.12
CA GLY A 223 17.14 8.60 4.81
C GLY A 223 16.54 9.22 3.54
N TRP A 224 16.10 8.42 2.58
CA TRP A 224 15.53 8.92 1.33
C TRP A 224 14.01 8.93 1.30
N ILE A 225 13.35 8.22 2.23
CA ILE A 225 11.89 8.11 2.30
C ILE A 225 11.20 9.48 2.38
N PRO A 226 11.67 10.46 3.21
CA PRO A 226 11.00 11.75 3.29
C PRO A 226 11.00 12.52 1.96
N ALA A 227 12.10 12.46 1.20
CA ALA A 227 12.17 13.11 -0.11
C ALA A 227 11.26 12.44 -1.13
N LEU A 228 11.29 11.10 -1.21
CA LEU A 228 10.46 10.31 -2.12
C LEU A 228 8.97 10.43 -1.77
N GLY A 229 8.62 10.43 -0.48
CA GLY A 229 7.24 10.59 -0.03
C GLY A 229 6.66 11.95 -0.39
N ARG A 230 7.41 13.05 -0.16
CA ARG A 230 6.99 14.40 -0.59
C ARG A 230 6.80 14.48 -2.10
N ALA A 231 7.75 13.92 -2.86
CA ALA A 231 7.66 13.88 -4.32
C ALA A 231 6.45 13.09 -4.82
N ALA A 232 6.10 11.98 -4.14
CA ALA A 232 4.92 11.19 -4.47
C ALA A 232 3.61 11.98 -4.26
N ILE A 233 3.46 12.68 -3.12
CA ILE A 233 2.29 13.52 -2.89
C ILE A 233 2.26 14.69 -3.91
N ALA A 234 3.40 15.32 -4.18
CA ALA A 234 3.48 16.39 -5.18
C ALA A 234 3.15 15.91 -6.62
N ALA A 235 3.38 14.64 -6.91
CA ALA A 235 2.97 14.01 -8.17
C ALA A 235 1.47 13.66 -8.21
N GLY A 236 0.73 13.83 -7.11
CA GLY A 236 -0.71 13.59 -7.00
C GLY A 236 -1.09 12.26 -6.36
N ALA A 237 -0.17 11.54 -5.70
CA ALA A 237 -0.53 10.30 -4.99
C ALA A 237 -1.60 10.55 -3.94
N GLY A 238 -2.64 9.70 -3.87
CA GLY A 238 -3.71 9.78 -2.87
C GLY A 238 -3.26 9.45 -1.44
N GLY A 239 -2.00 9.05 -1.25
CA GLY A 239 -1.43 8.78 0.05
C GLY A 239 -0.11 8.02 0.02
N LEU A 240 0.41 7.76 1.21
CA LEU A 240 1.67 7.05 1.43
C LEU A 240 1.47 5.80 2.29
N MET A 241 2.25 4.76 2.00
CA MET A 241 2.45 3.62 2.88
C MET A 241 3.91 3.61 3.34
N VAL A 242 4.15 3.74 4.66
CA VAL A 242 5.49 3.94 5.22
C VAL A 242 5.78 2.93 6.32
N GLU A 243 6.96 2.36 6.29
CA GLU A 243 7.45 1.54 7.39
C GLU A 243 7.98 2.42 8.52
N VAL A 244 7.48 2.19 9.73
CA VAL A 244 7.85 2.91 10.96
C VAL A 244 8.18 1.90 12.05
N HIS A 245 9.27 2.11 12.75
CA HIS A 245 9.67 1.28 13.88
C HIS A 245 10.25 2.16 14.99
N THR A 246 9.90 1.87 16.25
CA THR A 246 10.39 2.64 17.41
C THR A 246 11.89 2.46 17.65
N ASN A 247 12.45 1.31 17.23
CA ASN A 247 13.87 1.01 17.29
C ASN A 247 14.33 0.23 16.03
N PRO A 248 14.55 0.90 14.89
CA PRO A 248 14.89 0.25 13.62
C PRO A 248 16.12 -0.67 13.68
N ALA A 249 17.08 -0.36 14.54
CA ALA A 249 18.31 -1.15 14.70
C ALA A 249 18.04 -2.56 15.29
N GLN A 250 16.92 -2.75 15.98
CA GLN A 250 16.51 -4.03 16.56
C GLN A 250 15.39 -4.72 15.74
N ALA A 251 14.96 -4.12 14.63
CA ALA A 251 13.91 -4.70 13.80
C ALA A 251 14.32 -6.07 13.24
N LEU A 252 13.43 -7.05 13.34
CA LEU A 252 13.64 -8.40 12.80
C LEU A 252 13.46 -8.44 11.26
N SER A 253 12.89 -7.40 10.68
CA SER A 253 12.66 -7.28 9.23
C SER A 253 12.79 -5.83 8.77
N ASP A 254 13.60 -5.62 7.70
CA ASP A 254 13.70 -4.38 6.93
C ASP A 254 13.96 -3.09 7.76
N GLY A 255 14.70 -3.19 8.86
CA GLY A 255 15.00 -2.06 9.76
C GLY A 255 15.69 -0.87 9.07
N GLU A 256 16.54 -1.12 8.07
CA GLU A 256 17.24 -0.07 7.32
C GLU A 256 16.31 0.90 6.59
N GLN A 257 15.11 0.45 6.22
CA GLN A 257 14.09 1.25 5.53
C GLN A 257 12.93 1.70 6.44
N ALA A 258 13.00 1.45 7.74
CA ALA A 258 11.99 1.91 8.69
C ALA A 258 12.32 3.31 9.21
N LEU A 259 11.35 4.24 9.14
CA LEU A 259 11.47 5.55 9.78
C LEU A 259 11.34 5.44 11.30
N LEU A 260 12.00 6.34 12.01
CA LEU A 260 11.63 6.63 13.39
C LEU A 260 10.26 7.37 13.43
N PRO A 261 9.47 7.22 14.51
CA PRO A 261 8.18 7.90 14.63
C PRO A 261 8.24 9.41 14.42
N GLN A 262 9.28 10.09 14.92
CA GLN A 262 9.46 11.53 14.72
C GLN A 262 9.76 11.92 13.26
N ASP A 263 10.40 11.05 12.49
CA ASP A 263 10.66 11.29 11.08
C ASP A 263 9.38 11.09 10.25
N PHE A 264 8.59 10.08 10.62
CA PHE A 264 7.26 9.91 10.04
C PHE A 264 6.35 11.10 10.36
N ALA A 265 6.34 11.62 11.59
CA ALA A 265 5.55 12.79 11.96
C ALA A 265 5.89 14.02 11.10
N ARG A 266 7.20 14.24 10.83
CA ARG A 266 7.65 15.30 9.92
C ARG A 266 7.17 15.08 8.49
N LEU A 267 7.30 13.85 7.99
CA LEU A 267 6.82 13.51 6.64
C LEU A 267 5.30 13.68 6.52
N ALA A 268 4.53 13.26 7.52
CA ALA A 268 3.08 13.41 7.55
C ALA A 268 2.67 14.90 7.51
N ALA A 269 3.32 15.75 8.32
CA ALA A 269 3.08 17.18 8.30
C ALA A 269 3.40 17.82 6.93
N ASP A 270 4.50 17.43 6.30
CA ASP A 270 4.86 17.90 4.96
C ASP A 270 3.86 17.38 3.90
N ALA A 271 3.42 16.14 4.01
CA ALA A 271 2.43 15.55 3.10
C ALA A 271 1.10 16.32 3.15
N HIS A 272 0.61 16.67 4.36
CA HIS A 272 -0.61 17.47 4.51
C HIS A 272 -0.47 18.89 3.90
N LYS A 273 0.70 19.53 4.05
CA LYS A 273 0.94 20.85 3.44
C LYS A 273 0.91 20.76 1.90
N ILE A 274 1.60 19.77 1.33
CA ILE A 274 1.64 19.57 -0.14
C ILE A 274 0.23 19.22 -0.64
N TRP A 275 -0.48 18.33 0.07
CA TRP A 275 -1.85 17.96 -0.25
C TRP A 275 -2.78 19.18 -0.29
N GLY A 276 -2.72 20.04 0.71
CA GLY A 276 -3.53 21.27 0.76
C GLY A 276 -3.20 22.31 -0.33
N LEU A 277 -1.98 22.25 -0.93
CA LEU A 277 -1.64 23.06 -2.11
C LEU A 277 -2.27 22.53 -3.40
N LEU A 278 -2.49 21.20 -3.48
CA LEU A 278 -3.06 20.53 -4.66
C LEU A 278 -4.60 20.46 -4.60
N HIS A 279 -5.17 20.57 -3.39
CA HIS A 279 -6.61 20.50 -3.10
C HIS A 279 -7.00 21.72 -2.24
N PRO A 280 -7.02 22.95 -2.84
CA PRO A 280 -7.27 24.21 -2.14
C PRO A 280 -8.72 24.36 -1.62
#